data_704669c1e4ceca7ba30d5bd191dc2ffc
#
_entry.id   704669c1e4ceca7ba30d5bd191dc2ffc
#
_cell.length_a   1.000
_cell.length_b   1.000
_cell.length_c   1.000
_cell.angle_alpha   90.00
_cell.angle_beta   90.00
_cell.angle_gamma   90.00
#
_symmetry.space_group_name_H-M   'P 1'
#
loop_
_entity.id
_entity.type
_entity.pdbx_description
1 polymer ?
#
loop_
_entity_poly.entity_id
_entity_poly.type
_entity_poly.pdbx_seq_one_letter_code
_entity_poly.pdbx_strand_id
1 'polypeptide(L)'
;MAGPRVAAFDGKSLATTPVKIIGDFFAFEQALRNGIFVTAGDINGDGFADLIAGGGPGGGPRVLALDGKSLLSNQYVNLANFFGGDVNSRGGIRVAVKNLDGDTKADLVVGSGAGAGSRVTGYLGKNIAADGTPTAQFDFDALAGFNGGVFVG
;
A
#
# COMPACT_ATOMS: atom_id res chain seq x y z
N MET A 1 0.68 -16.72 -14.86
CA MET A 1 0.58 -15.38 -14.25
C MET A 1 1.64 -15.23 -13.16
N ALA A 2 2.28 -14.08 -13.10
CA ALA A 2 3.29 -13.81 -12.08
C ALA A 2 2.65 -13.54 -10.71
N GLY A 3 3.35 -13.88 -9.62
CA GLY A 3 2.94 -13.52 -8.26
C GLY A 3 3.12 -12.01 -7.98
N PRO A 4 2.84 -11.54 -6.74
CA PRO A 4 2.84 -10.14 -6.32
C PRO A 4 4.28 -9.63 -6.11
N ARG A 5 5.03 -9.53 -7.20
CA ARG A 5 6.45 -9.19 -7.21
C ARG A 5 6.67 -7.69 -7.36
N VAL A 6 7.57 -7.14 -6.56
CA VAL A 6 7.97 -5.72 -6.55
C VAL A 6 9.46 -5.61 -6.85
N ALA A 7 9.83 -4.55 -7.55
CA ALA A 7 11.19 -4.07 -7.70
C ALA A 7 11.16 -2.54 -7.81
N ALA A 8 12.22 -1.88 -7.39
CA ALA A 8 12.38 -0.45 -7.59
C ALA A 8 13.63 -0.14 -8.43
N PHE A 9 13.51 0.89 -9.26
CA PHE A 9 14.56 1.34 -10.17
C PHE A 9 14.92 2.80 -9.89
N ASP A 10 16.18 3.15 -10.10
CA ASP A 10 16.60 4.55 -10.06
C ASP A 10 15.95 5.33 -11.21
N GLY A 11 15.16 6.35 -10.85
CA GLY A 11 14.43 7.18 -11.81
C GLY A 11 15.34 7.90 -12.82
N LYS A 12 16.56 8.26 -12.42
CA LYS A 12 17.53 8.91 -13.32
C LYS A 12 18.02 7.98 -14.43
N SER A 13 18.06 6.68 -14.17
CA SER A 13 18.54 5.68 -15.10
C SER A 13 17.49 5.17 -16.07
N LEU A 14 16.19 5.43 -15.82
CA LEU A 14 15.09 4.83 -16.59
C LEU A 14 15.12 5.17 -18.09
N ALA A 15 15.60 6.35 -18.46
CA ALA A 15 15.68 6.79 -19.86
C ALA A 15 16.89 6.22 -20.62
N THR A 16 17.79 5.54 -19.94
CA THR A 16 19.03 4.97 -20.53
C THR A 16 19.11 3.48 -20.26
N THR A 17 19.85 3.08 -19.25
CA THR A 17 19.94 1.67 -18.80
C THR A 17 19.37 1.58 -17.39
N PRO A 18 18.16 1.02 -17.22
CA PRO A 18 17.50 0.97 -15.92
C PRO A 18 18.35 0.27 -14.87
N VAL A 19 18.66 0.97 -13.78
CA VAL A 19 19.41 0.45 -12.63
C VAL A 19 18.42 0.12 -11.52
N LYS A 20 18.43 -1.13 -11.09
CA LYS A 20 17.57 -1.60 -10.00
C LYS A 20 18.20 -1.23 -8.66
N ILE A 21 17.47 -0.50 -7.82
CA ILE A 21 17.90 -0.10 -6.47
C ILE A 21 17.31 -1.00 -5.36
N ILE A 22 16.17 -1.64 -5.61
CA ILE A 22 15.61 -2.68 -4.76
C ILE A 22 15.38 -3.91 -5.64
N GLY A 23 15.94 -5.05 -5.24
CA GLY A 23 15.80 -6.31 -5.96
C GLY A 23 14.37 -6.86 -5.96
N ASP A 24 14.11 -7.83 -6.83
CA ASP A 24 12.80 -8.46 -6.91
C ASP A 24 12.48 -9.23 -5.62
N PHE A 25 11.31 -8.99 -5.06
CA PHE A 25 10.76 -9.75 -3.94
C PHE A 25 9.25 -9.87 -4.04
N PHE A 26 8.67 -10.81 -3.31
CA PHE A 26 7.22 -10.98 -3.22
C PHE A 26 6.70 -10.23 -1.99
N ALA A 27 5.82 -9.23 -2.21
CA ALA A 27 5.21 -8.47 -1.12
C ALA A 27 4.14 -9.29 -0.37
N PHE A 28 3.49 -10.22 -1.06
CA PHE A 28 2.48 -11.13 -0.50
C PHE A 28 2.75 -12.56 -0.97
N GLU A 29 1.87 -13.48 -0.58
CA GLU A 29 1.94 -14.89 -0.95
C GLU A 29 1.97 -15.07 -2.48
N GLN A 30 2.84 -15.92 -2.98
CA GLN A 30 3.00 -16.16 -4.43
C GLN A 30 1.73 -16.69 -5.11
N ALA A 31 0.79 -17.23 -4.33
CA ALA A 31 -0.52 -17.66 -4.81
C ALA A 31 -1.43 -16.49 -5.26
N LEU A 32 -1.17 -15.27 -4.80
CA LEU A 32 -1.88 -14.07 -5.27
C LEU A 32 -1.41 -13.74 -6.70
N ARG A 33 -2.22 -14.09 -7.70
CA ARG A 33 -1.80 -14.08 -9.13
C ARG A 33 -2.17 -12.81 -9.89
N ASN A 34 -3.03 -11.96 -9.31
CA ASN A 34 -3.57 -10.77 -10.01
C ASN A 34 -2.83 -9.47 -9.64
N GLY A 35 -1.59 -9.61 -9.15
CA GLY A 35 -0.73 -8.48 -8.86
C GLY A 35 -1.07 -7.77 -7.55
N ILE A 36 -0.53 -6.57 -7.41
CA ILE A 36 -0.69 -5.70 -6.25
C ILE A 36 -0.77 -4.24 -6.70
N PHE A 37 -1.30 -3.40 -5.84
CA PHE A 37 -1.21 -1.94 -5.97
C PHE A 37 -0.06 -1.45 -5.10
N VAL A 38 0.73 -0.50 -5.59
CA VAL A 38 1.87 0.05 -4.85
C VAL A 38 1.84 1.57 -4.85
N THR A 39 2.30 2.14 -3.75
CA THR A 39 2.60 3.56 -3.60
C THR A 39 3.85 3.72 -2.73
N ALA A 40 4.40 4.92 -2.67
CA ALA A 40 5.56 5.20 -1.83
C ALA A 40 5.42 6.56 -1.14
N GLY A 41 5.87 6.64 0.10
CA GLY A 41 5.91 7.87 0.90
C GLY A 41 6.52 7.60 2.26
N ASP A 42 7.06 8.62 2.88
CA ASP A 42 7.74 8.54 4.19
C ASP A 42 6.70 8.51 5.32
N ILE A 43 6.20 7.31 5.66
CA ILE A 43 5.17 7.14 6.70
C ILE A 43 5.73 7.07 8.12
N ASN A 44 7.03 6.78 8.27
CA ASN A 44 7.70 6.74 9.57
C ASN A 44 8.41 8.04 9.93
N GLY A 45 8.66 8.95 8.96
CA GLY A 45 9.26 10.27 9.17
C GLY A 45 10.79 10.23 9.22
N ASP A 46 11.45 9.24 8.61
CA ASP A 46 12.91 9.09 8.63
C ASP A 46 13.63 9.73 7.43
N GLY A 47 12.88 10.35 6.52
CA GLY A 47 13.38 11.02 5.33
C GLY A 47 13.55 10.11 4.11
N PHE A 48 13.20 8.83 4.21
CA PHE A 48 13.18 7.88 3.11
C PHE A 48 11.75 7.50 2.75
N ALA A 49 11.46 7.37 1.46
CA ALA A 49 10.14 6.89 1.04
C ALA A 49 10.01 5.39 1.35
N ASP A 50 8.94 5.02 2.05
CA ASP A 50 8.58 3.65 2.36
C ASP A 50 7.76 3.04 1.24
N LEU A 51 7.80 1.72 1.09
CA LEU A 51 6.97 0.99 0.13
C LEU A 51 5.67 0.57 0.79
N ILE A 52 4.55 0.98 0.22
CA ILE A 52 3.22 0.56 0.64
C ILE A 52 2.59 -0.30 -0.46
N ALA A 53 2.18 -1.51 -0.12
CA ALA A 53 1.54 -2.45 -1.04
C ALA A 53 0.14 -2.80 -0.57
N GLY A 54 -0.83 -2.78 -1.49
CA GLY A 54 -2.18 -3.28 -1.31
C GLY A 54 -2.41 -4.56 -2.10
N GLY A 55 -3.05 -5.57 -1.52
CA GLY A 55 -3.38 -6.81 -2.21
C GLY A 55 -4.25 -6.57 -3.44
N GLY A 56 -3.92 -7.21 -4.57
CA GLY A 56 -4.69 -7.14 -5.80
C GLY A 56 -5.97 -7.98 -5.78
N PRO A 57 -6.77 -7.94 -6.86
CA PRO A 57 -8.00 -8.72 -6.97
C PRO A 57 -7.74 -10.21 -6.78
N GLY A 58 -8.65 -10.89 -6.09
CA GLY A 58 -8.50 -12.29 -5.67
C GLY A 58 -7.87 -12.45 -4.29
N GLY A 59 -7.18 -11.40 -3.79
CA GLY A 59 -6.69 -11.32 -2.42
C GLY A 59 -7.63 -10.55 -1.50
N GLY A 60 -7.42 -10.70 -0.18
CA GLY A 60 -8.05 -9.86 0.83
C GLY A 60 -7.55 -8.42 0.75
N PRO A 61 -8.20 -7.47 1.45
CA PRO A 61 -7.82 -6.06 1.46
C PRO A 61 -6.61 -5.80 2.38
N ARG A 62 -5.54 -6.55 2.20
CA ARG A 62 -4.33 -6.48 3.01
C ARG A 62 -3.44 -5.33 2.58
N VAL A 63 -3.01 -4.54 3.55
CA VAL A 63 -2.03 -3.47 3.39
C VAL A 63 -0.73 -3.90 4.08
N LEU A 64 0.37 -3.78 3.36
CA LEU A 64 1.72 -4.01 3.87
C LEU A 64 2.54 -2.74 3.61
N ALA A 65 3.21 -2.23 4.64
CA ALA A 65 4.19 -1.17 4.48
C ALA A 65 5.57 -1.65 4.96
N LEU A 66 6.58 -1.41 4.16
CA LEU A 66 7.97 -1.78 4.42
C LEU A 66 8.84 -0.53 4.47
N ASP A 67 9.73 -0.47 5.44
CA ASP A 67 10.71 0.61 5.63
C ASP A 67 11.63 0.73 4.41
N GLY A 68 11.57 1.87 3.73
CA GLY A 68 12.29 2.12 2.49
C GLY A 68 13.79 2.16 2.67
N LYS A 69 14.27 2.70 3.77
CA LYS A 69 15.69 2.74 4.12
C LYS A 69 16.27 1.34 4.30
N SER A 70 15.56 0.46 4.99
CA SER A 70 15.95 -0.94 5.18
C SER A 70 15.92 -1.72 3.86
N LEU A 71 14.91 -1.47 3.00
CA LEU A 71 14.81 -2.10 1.68
C LEU A 71 16.03 -1.83 0.79
N LEU A 72 16.62 -0.64 0.85
CA LEU A 72 17.86 -0.32 0.12
C LEU A 72 19.05 -1.18 0.56
N SER A 73 18.99 -1.77 1.75
CA SER A 73 19.99 -2.71 2.29
C SER A 73 19.52 -4.17 2.23
N ASN A 74 18.49 -4.48 1.43
CA ASN A 74 17.85 -5.79 1.31
C ASN A 74 17.33 -6.35 2.65
N GLN A 75 16.90 -5.46 3.55
CA GLN A 75 16.27 -5.83 4.81
C GLN A 75 14.76 -5.51 4.73
N TYR A 76 13.93 -6.41 5.26
CA TYR A 76 12.47 -6.31 5.21
C TYR A 76 11.94 -5.99 6.61
N VAL A 77 11.76 -4.70 6.90
CA VAL A 77 11.23 -4.23 8.17
C VAL A 77 9.80 -3.76 7.96
N ASN A 78 8.85 -4.39 8.64
CA ASN A 78 7.44 -4.02 8.57
C ASN A 78 7.19 -2.72 9.35
N LEU A 79 6.54 -1.76 8.70
CA LEU A 79 5.97 -0.56 9.31
C LEU A 79 4.46 -0.71 9.53
N ALA A 80 3.78 -1.50 8.69
CA ALA A 80 2.37 -1.84 8.83
C ALA A 80 2.07 -3.18 8.18
N ASN A 81 1.11 -3.92 8.75
CA ASN A 81 0.57 -5.13 8.15
C ASN A 81 -0.85 -5.37 8.71
N PHE A 82 -1.87 -4.95 7.97
CA PHE A 82 -3.25 -5.02 8.44
C PHE A 82 -4.24 -5.19 7.28
N PHE A 83 -5.50 -5.44 7.60
CA PHE A 83 -6.59 -5.44 6.63
C PHE A 83 -7.33 -4.10 6.67
N GLY A 84 -7.35 -3.37 5.54
CA GLY A 84 -7.99 -2.06 5.40
C GLY A 84 -9.47 -2.13 5.03
N GLY A 85 -10.15 -3.25 5.30
CA GLY A 85 -11.56 -3.47 5.00
C GLY A 85 -12.04 -4.84 5.44
N ASP A 86 -13.19 -5.29 4.91
CA ASP A 86 -13.72 -6.62 5.21
C ASP A 86 -12.75 -7.71 4.76
N VAL A 87 -12.22 -8.47 5.71
CA VAL A 87 -11.25 -9.57 5.48
C VAL A 87 -11.78 -10.66 4.54
N ASN A 88 -13.10 -10.77 4.38
CA ASN A 88 -13.74 -11.73 3.48
C ASN A 88 -13.84 -11.22 2.04
N SER A 89 -13.66 -9.91 1.82
CA SER A 89 -13.61 -9.35 0.46
C SER A 89 -12.45 -9.94 -0.33
N ARG A 90 -12.66 -10.13 -1.63
CA ARG A 90 -11.63 -10.62 -2.58
C ARG A 90 -11.39 -9.61 -3.71
N GLY A 91 -11.84 -8.39 -3.56
CA GLY A 91 -11.58 -7.29 -4.51
C GLY A 91 -10.19 -6.68 -4.38
N GLY A 92 -9.43 -7.06 -3.38
CA GLY A 92 -8.17 -6.40 -3.02
C GLY A 92 -8.39 -5.01 -2.42
N ILE A 93 -7.33 -4.20 -2.38
CA ILE A 93 -7.36 -2.84 -1.85
C ILE A 93 -6.38 -1.95 -2.63
N ARG A 94 -6.79 -0.73 -2.95
CA ARG A 94 -5.95 0.30 -3.58
C ARG A 94 -5.36 1.17 -2.49
N VAL A 95 -4.13 1.63 -2.71
CA VAL A 95 -3.36 2.40 -1.74
C VAL A 95 -2.83 3.68 -2.36
N ALA A 96 -2.84 4.76 -1.60
CA ALA A 96 -2.21 6.02 -1.95
C ALA A 96 -1.66 6.70 -0.68
N VAL A 97 -0.64 7.53 -0.85
CA VAL A 97 -0.11 8.36 0.23
C VAL A 97 -0.52 9.82 0.02
N LYS A 98 -0.82 10.49 1.12
CA LYS A 98 -1.19 11.90 1.17
C LYS A 98 -0.56 12.52 2.43
N ASN A 99 -0.69 13.82 2.56
CA ASN A 99 -0.48 14.51 3.83
C ASN A 99 -1.84 15.08 4.25
N LEU A 100 -2.49 14.44 5.21
CA LEU A 100 -3.85 14.76 5.67
C LEU A 100 -3.86 15.72 6.83
N ASP A 101 -2.81 15.77 7.65
CA ASP A 101 -2.76 16.57 8.87
C ASP A 101 -1.63 17.63 8.87
N GLY A 102 -0.82 17.69 7.82
CA GLY A 102 0.22 18.70 7.66
C GLY A 102 1.50 18.43 8.43
N ASP A 103 1.65 17.24 9.02
CA ASP A 103 2.88 16.86 9.70
C ASP A 103 3.96 16.34 8.71
N THR A 104 5.08 15.85 9.22
CA THR A 104 6.21 15.39 8.40
C THR A 104 6.09 13.95 7.92
N LYS A 105 5.08 13.22 8.39
CA LYS A 105 4.83 11.84 8.00
C LYS A 105 3.79 11.78 6.89
N ALA A 106 4.03 10.93 5.92
CA ALA A 106 2.99 10.64 4.94
C ALA A 106 1.86 9.81 5.59
N ASP A 107 0.63 10.12 5.19
CA ASP A 107 -0.59 9.43 5.62
C ASP A 107 -1.03 8.44 4.54
N LEU A 108 -1.77 7.43 4.94
CA LEU A 108 -2.25 6.39 4.05
C LEU A 108 -3.73 6.56 3.75
N VAL A 109 -4.10 6.55 2.47
CA VAL A 109 -5.49 6.46 2.02
C VAL A 109 -5.68 5.15 1.29
N VAL A 110 -6.74 4.42 1.63
CA VAL A 110 -7.08 3.16 0.98
C VAL A 110 -8.47 3.21 0.35
N GLY A 111 -8.61 2.55 -0.79
CA GLY A 111 -9.87 2.40 -1.50
C GLY A 111 -10.24 0.92 -1.63
N SER A 112 -11.51 0.59 -1.35
CA SER A 112 -12.02 -0.78 -1.47
C SER A 112 -11.91 -1.32 -2.89
N GLY A 113 -11.69 -2.63 -3.02
CA GLY A 113 -11.75 -3.35 -4.28
C GLY A 113 -13.17 -3.63 -4.76
N ALA A 114 -13.29 -4.12 -6.00
CA ALA A 114 -14.58 -4.52 -6.56
C ALA A 114 -15.26 -5.59 -5.70
N GLY A 115 -16.55 -5.46 -5.50
CA GLY A 115 -17.35 -6.32 -4.63
C GLY A 115 -17.37 -5.89 -3.17
N ALA A 116 -16.63 -4.83 -2.78
CA ALA A 116 -16.56 -4.32 -1.41
C ALA A 116 -17.07 -2.87 -1.29
N GLY A 117 -17.95 -2.44 -2.19
CA GLY A 117 -18.47 -1.08 -2.21
C GLY A 117 -17.52 -0.06 -2.78
N SER A 118 -17.68 1.19 -2.35
CA SER A 118 -16.84 2.35 -2.76
C SER A 118 -16.19 3.01 -1.55
N ARG A 119 -15.77 2.22 -0.57
CA ARG A 119 -15.26 2.70 0.71
C ARG A 119 -13.87 3.31 0.57
N VAL A 120 -13.70 4.48 1.16
CA VAL A 120 -12.42 5.18 1.27
C VAL A 120 -12.11 5.39 2.75
N THR A 121 -10.93 4.96 3.17
CA THR A 121 -10.49 5.09 4.56
C THR A 121 -9.13 5.76 4.61
N GLY A 122 -8.95 6.72 5.50
CA GLY A 122 -7.69 7.41 5.73
C GLY A 122 -7.09 7.08 7.09
N TYR A 123 -5.78 6.92 7.14
CA TYR A 123 -5.01 6.64 8.36
C TYR A 123 -3.84 7.62 8.46
N LEU A 124 -3.70 8.28 9.61
CA LEU A 124 -2.56 9.17 9.85
C LEU A 124 -1.28 8.37 10.06
N GLY A 125 -0.19 8.78 9.42
CA GLY A 125 1.12 8.13 9.52
C GLY A 125 1.61 7.95 10.95
N LYS A 126 1.35 8.94 11.81
CA LYS A 126 1.67 8.88 13.24
C LYS A 126 0.95 7.79 14.04
N ASN A 127 -0.16 7.27 13.51
CA ASN A 127 -0.95 6.20 14.14
C ASN A 127 -0.67 4.82 13.54
N ILE A 128 0.17 4.75 12.50
CA ILE A 128 0.57 3.50 11.85
C ILE A 128 1.64 2.82 12.70
N ALA A 129 1.47 1.54 12.96
CA ALA A 129 2.40 0.70 13.70
C ALA A 129 2.59 -0.65 13.00
N ALA A 130 3.69 -1.31 13.29
CA ALA A 130 4.05 -2.61 12.68
C ALA A 130 2.97 -3.67 12.88
N ASP A 131 2.28 -3.62 14.01
CA ASP A 131 1.22 -4.55 14.39
C ASP A 131 -0.11 -3.84 14.61
N GLY A 132 -1.18 -4.53 14.25
CA GLY A 132 -2.56 -4.07 14.45
C GLY A 132 -3.08 -3.18 13.34
N THR A 133 -4.39 -2.97 13.34
CA THR A 133 -5.06 -2.06 12.41
C THR A 133 -5.03 -0.65 12.98
N PRO A 134 -4.48 0.34 12.24
CA PRO A 134 -4.47 1.73 12.71
C PRO A 134 -5.92 2.26 12.88
N THR A 135 -6.09 3.22 13.80
CA THR A 135 -7.35 3.95 13.91
C THR A 135 -7.58 4.81 12.67
N ALA A 136 -8.74 4.65 12.03
CA ALA A 136 -9.11 5.47 10.90
C ALA A 136 -9.33 6.92 11.31
N GLN A 137 -8.75 7.83 10.53
CA GLN A 137 -8.99 9.27 10.65
C GLN A 137 -10.35 9.65 10.01
N PHE A 138 -10.66 9.03 8.89
CA PHE A 138 -11.97 9.10 8.24
C PHE A 138 -12.27 7.78 7.53
N ASP A 139 -13.56 7.56 7.27
CA ASP A 139 -14.05 6.34 6.65
C ASP A 139 -15.46 6.60 6.09
N PHE A 140 -15.61 6.52 4.77
CA PHE A 140 -16.88 6.83 4.09
C PHE A 140 -17.03 6.08 2.77
N ASP A 141 -18.26 5.97 2.28
CA ASP A 141 -18.55 5.49 0.93
C ASP A 141 -18.54 6.67 -0.06
N ALA A 142 -17.62 6.65 -1.02
CA ALA A 142 -17.45 7.72 -2.00
C ALA A 142 -18.63 7.79 -2.99
N LEU A 143 -19.21 6.64 -3.35
CA LEU A 143 -20.30 6.50 -4.33
C LEU A 143 -21.36 5.57 -3.76
N ALA A 144 -22.42 6.12 -3.19
CA ALA A 144 -23.50 5.34 -2.56
C ALA A 144 -24.10 4.31 -3.54
N GLY A 145 -24.18 3.06 -3.10
CA GLY A 145 -24.72 1.96 -3.91
C GLY A 145 -23.83 1.42 -5.02
N PHE A 146 -22.64 2.01 -5.22
CA PHE A 146 -21.67 1.51 -6.20
C PHE A 146 -20.81 0.40 -5.59
N ASN A 147 -20.68 -0.72 -6.29
CA ASN A 147 -19.96 -1.90 -5.82
C ASN A 147 -18.72 -2.25 -6.68
N GLY A 148 -18.26 -1.33 -7.52
CA GLY A 148 -17.13 -1.54 -8.42
C GLY A 148 -15.76 -1.29 -7.80
N GLY A 149 -15.72 -0.87 -6.54
CA GLY A 149 -14.50 -0.41 -5.88
C GLY A 149 -14.09 1.01 -6.31
N VAL A 150 -13.08 1.57 -5.67
CA VAL A 150 -12.57 2.91 -5.96
C VAL A 150 -11.05 2.92 -6.04
N PHE A 151 -10.53 3.74 -6.95
CA PHE A 151 -9.11 4.10 -6.95
C PHE A 151 -8.91 5.38 -6.15
N VAL A 152 -7.83 5.43 -5.41
CA VAL A 152 -7.38 6.57 -4.61
C VAL A 152 -6.03 7.05 -5.14
N GLY A 153 -5.77 8.37 -5.09
CA GLY A 153 -4.54 8.95 -5.59
C GLY A 153 -4.41 10.46 -5.32
#